data_96b756b8d9d4cff18d6ca211cf9939df
#
_entry.id   96b756b8d9d4cff18d6ca211cf9939df
#
_cell.length_a   1.000
_cell.length_b   1.000
_cell.length_c   1.000
_cell.angle_alpha   90.00
_cell.angle_beta   90.00
_cell.angle_gamma   90.00
#
_symmetry.space_group_name_H-M   'P 1'
#
loop_
_entity.id
_entity.type
_entity.pdbx_description
1 polymer ?
#
loop_
_entity_poly.entity_id
_entity_poly.type
_entity_poly.pdbx_seq_one_letter_code
_entity_poly.pdbx_strand_id
1 'polypeptide(L)'
;MNKKTKLVLHISLLILIFLLIILSQRLFFSWESAYRHMEKNIFHYGPADEIYVMDDSNGKYLLTKYDQWIVSFYVYHRYSIFYQPGFMVGQPLEIDDDDMITYGVSSVYFDGREHLVYAHASDPITTLEVDLSD
;
A
#
# COMPACT_ATOMS: atom_id res chain seq x y z
N MET A 1 9.94 47.79 -3.58
CA MET A 1 10.09 46.55 -2.79
C MET A 1 11.57 46.22 -2.60
N ASN A 2 12.01 46.08 -1.35
CA ASN A 2 13.40 45.86 -0.99
C ASN A 2 13.87 44.48 -1.55
N LYS A 3 15.20 44.31 -1.84
CA LYS A 3 15.78 43.06 -2.35
C LYS A 3 15.47 41.86 -1.39
N LYS A 4 15.52 42.11 -0.09
CA LYS A 4 15.17 41.08 0.93
C LYS A 4 13.72 40.63 0.84
N THR A 5 12.78 41.56 0.64
CA THR A 5 11.34 41.25 0.48
C THR A 5 11.07 40.46 -0.78
N LYS A 6 11.76 40.77 -1.90
CA LYS A 6 11.65 39.98 -3.13
C LYS A 6 12.17 38.55 -2.93
N LEU A 7 13.30 38.37 -2.25
CA LEU A 7 13.86 37.04 -1.97
C LEU A 7 12.89 36.20 -1.13
N VAL A 8 12.38 36.77 -0.04
CA VAL A 8 11.40 36.09 0.83
C VAL A 8 10.17 35.66 0.04
N LEU A 9 9.64 36.54 -0.81
CA LEU A 9 8.47 36.24 -1.65
C LEU A 9 8.74 35.06 -2.60
N HIS A 10 9.90 35.04 -3.27
CA HIS A 10 10.25 33.93 -4.16
C HIS A 10 10.40 32.59 -3.41
N ILE A 11 11.06 32.61 -2.24
CA ILE A 11 11.20 31.40 -1.40
C ILE A 11 9.81 30.91 -0.96
N SER A 12 8.95 31.80 -0.48
CA SER A 12 7.59 31.43 -0.06
C SER A 12 6.76 30.85 -1.21
N LEU A 13 6.91 31.41 -2.42
CA LEU A 13 6.22 30.89 -3.60
C LEU A 13 6.73 29.49 -3.97
N LEU A 14 8.05 29.26 -3.93
CA LEU A 14 8.64 27.92 -4.19
C LEU A 14 8.15 26.89 -3.18
N ILE A 15 8.12 27.24 -1.90
CA ILE A 15 7.60 26.36 -0.84
C ILE A 15 6.12 26.04 -1.10
N LEU A 16 5.31 27.04 -1.47
CA LEU A 16 3.90 26.84 -1.77
C LEU A 16 3.72 25.89 -2.96
N ILE A 17 4.47 26.08 -4.05
CA ILE A 17 4.41 25.21 -5.23
C ILE A 17 4.82 23.78 -4.85
N PHE A 18 5.88 23.60 -4.06
CA PHE A 18 6.33 22.29 -3.58
C PHE A 18 5.25 21.59 -2.75
N LEU A 19 4.61 22.28 -1.82
CA LEU A 19 3.50 21.75 -1.03
C LEU A 19 2.29 21.36 -1.92
N LEU A 20 1.97 22.16 -2.92
CA LEU A 20 0.90 21.84 -3.86
C LEU A 20 1.22 20.58 -4.67
N ILE A 21 2.46 20.37 -5.07
CA ILE A 21 2.89 19.15 -5.76
C ILE A 21 2.71 17.93 -4.84
N ILE A 22 3.20 18.00 -3.59
CA ILE A 22 3.05 16.91 -2.61
C ILE A 22 1.58 16.55 -2.43
N LEU A 23 0.72 17.53 -2.21
CA LEU A 23 -0.70 17.33 -1.99
C LEU A 23 -1.40 16.77 -3.24
N SER A 24 -1.11 17.31 -4.43
CA SER A 24 -1.73 16.87 -5.68
C SER A 24 -1.36 15.44 -6.08
N GLN A 25 -0.14 15.03 -5.80
CA GLN A 25 0.35 13.67 -6.08
C GLN A 25 0.10 12.69 -4.94
N ARG A 26 -0.52 13.12 -3.84
CA ARG A 26 -0.73 12.30 -2.63
C ARG A 26 0.55 11.64 -2.15
N LEU A 27 1.63 12.42 -2.04
CA LEU A 27 2.92 11.96 -1.56
C LEU A 27 2.98 12.05 -0.03
N PHE A 28 3.49 11.00 0.59
CA PHE A 28 3.65 10.87 2.03
C PHE A 28 5.12 10.62 2.37
N PHE A 29 5.56 11.05 3.54
CA PHE A 29 6.93 10.83 4.01
C PHE A 29 7.13 9.43 4.60
N SER A 30 6.05 8.70 4.91
CA SER A 30 6.13 7.32 5.39
C SER A 30 5.11 6.44 4.69
N TRP A 31 5.44 5.15 4.57
CA TRP A 31 4.54 4.16 3.97
C TRP A 31 3.29 3.96 4.83
N GLU A 32 3.42 4.04 6.16
CA GLU A 32 2.30 3.94 7.09
C GLU A 32 1.25 5.04 6.84
N SER A 33 1.73 6.27 6.63
CA SER A 33 0.84 7.40 6.34
C SER A 33 0.13 7.22 5.00
N ALA A 34 0.85 6.73 3.98
CA ALA A 34 0.27 6.41 2.67
C ALA A 34 -0.78 5.29 2.80
N TYR A 35 -0.46 4.22 3.52
CA TYR A 35 -1.36 3.11 3.78
C TYR A 35 -2.62 3.56 4.55
N ARG A 36 -2.45 4.29 5.66
CA ARG A 36 -3.60 4.79 6.44
C ARG A 36 -4.50 5.73 5.64
N HIS A 37 -3.92 6.48 4.72
CA HIS A 37 -4.70 7.29 3.79
C HIS A 37 -5.53 6.44 2.83
N MET A 38 -4.97 5.34 2.30
CA MET A 38 -5.71 4.39 1.47
C MET A 38 -6.84 3.74 2.25
N GLU A 39 -6.52 3.20 3.42
CA GLU A 39 -7.46 2.52 4.30
C GLU A 39 -8.67 3.41 4.62
N LYS A 40 -8.41 4.63 5.08
CA LYS A 40 -9.46 5.52 5.59
C LYS A 40 -10.18 6.32 4.50
N ASN A 41 -9.43 6.88 3.54
CA ASN A 41 -9.95 7.92 2.66
C ASN A 41 -10.23 7.46 1.24
N ILE A 42 -9.64 6.33 0.82
CA ILE A 42 -9.83 5.81 -0.54
C ILE A 42 -10.77 4.62 -0.52
N PHE A 43 -10.50 3.65 0.34
CA PHE A 43 -11.20 2.37 0.33
C PHE A 43 -12.20 2.21 1.47
N HIS A 44 -12.17 3.10 2.48
CA HIS A 44 -13.05 3.07 3.65
C HIS A 44 -13.04 1.70 4.34
N TYR A 45 -11.85 1.16 4.50
CA TYR A 45 -11.57 -0.15 5.05
C TYR A 45 -10.77 0.00 6.33
N GLY A 46 -11.07 -0.78 7.36
CA GLY A 46 -10.28 -0.80 8.58
C GLY A 46 -10.88 0.00 9.74
N PRO A 47 -10.09 0.25 10.78
CA PRO A 47 -8.64 -0.06 10.86
C PRO A 47 -8.37 -1.56 10.87
N ALA A 48 -7.32 -1.99 10.15
CA ALA A 48 -6.94 -3.40 10.10
C ALA A 48 -6.41 -3.89 11.46
N ASP A 49 -6.79 -5.12 11.81
CA ASP A 49 -6.37 -5.77 13.05
C ASP A 49 -4.95 -6.30 12.98
N GLU A 50 -4.57 -6.81 11.80
CA GLU A 50 -3.26 -7.36 11.53
C GLU A 50 -2.67 -6.75 10.25
N ILE A 51 -1.39 -6.43 10.26
CA ILE A 51 -0.68 -5.87 9.11
C ILE A 51 0.66 -6.58 8.96
N TYR A 52 0.86 -7.23 7.83
CA TYR A 52 2.13 -7.82 7.42
C TYR A 52 2.73 -6.98 6.29
N VAL A 53 4.01 -6.67 6.38
CA VAL A 53 4.71 -5.81 5.43
C VAL A 53 5.83 -6.58 4.76
N MET A 54 5.86 -6.54 3.44
CA MET A 54 6.94 -7.10 2.63
C MET A 54 7.55 -5.98 1.79
N ASP A 55 8.88 -5.93 1.79
CA ASP A 55 9.62 -4.98 0.96
C ASP A 55 9.71 -5.48 -0.48
N ASP A 56 9.51 -4.56 -1.41
CA ASP A 56 9.72 -4.72 -2.83
C ASP A 56 10.67 -3.65 -3.36
N SER A 57 11.27 -3.87 -4.52
CA SER A 57 12.22 -2.94 -5.15
C SER A 57 11.63 -1.54 -5.38
N ASN A 58 10.35 -1.46 -5.66
CA ASN A 58 9.64 -0.22 -6.02
C ASN A 58 8.66 0.28 -4.95
N GLY A 59 8.56 -0.44 -3.81
CA GLY A 59 7.59 -0.08 -2.78
C GLY A 59 7.46 -1.11 -1.67
N LYS A 60 6.24 -1.23 -1.18
CA LYS A 60 5.89 -2.19 -0.13
C LYS A 60 4.55 -2.84 -0.42
N TYR A 61 4.50 -4.15 -0.28
CA TYR A 61 3.27 -4.90 -0.15
C TYR A 61 2.85 -4.96 1.31
N LEU A 62 1.59 -4.73 1.55
CA LEU A 62 0.98 -4.88 2.85
C LEU A 62 -0.17 -5.88 2.73
N LEU A 63 -0.12 -6.93 3.51
CA LEU A 63 -1.23 -7.84 3.69
C LEU A 63 -1.90 -7.51 5.01
N THR A 64 -3.19 -7.24 4.96
CA THR A 64 -3.95 -6.77 6.12
C THR A 64 -5.19 -7.61 6.32
N LYS A 65 -5.59 -7.75 7.57
CA LYS A 65 -6.82 -8.43 7.94
C LYS A 65 -7.72 -7.47 8.70
N TYR A 66 -8.96 -7.43 8.30
CA TYR A 66 -10.01 -6.68 8.98
C TYR A 66 -11.32 -7.44 8.88
N ASP A 67 -11.89 -7.80 10.03
CA ASP A 67 -13.11 -8.61 10.12
C ASP A 67 -12.99 -9.90 9.28
N GLN A 68 -13.85 -10.10 8.31
CA GLN A 68 -13.86 -11.26 7.40
C GLN A 68 -13.14 -11.00 6.07
N TRP A 69 -12.24 -10.00 6.02
CA TRP A 69 -11.53 -9.63 4.81
C TRP A 69 -10.02 -9.76 4.95
N ILE A 70 -9.39 -10.36 3.96
CA ILE A 70 -7.96 -10.20 3.72
C ILE A 70 -7.78 -9.25 2.55
N VAL A 71 -6.94 -8.24 2.75
CA VAL A 71 -6.73 -7.19 1.75
C VAL A 71 -5.24 -6.99 1.54
N SER A 72 -4.82 -7.05 0.29
CA SER A 72 -3.48 -6.66 -0.10
C SER A 72 -3.47 -5.21 -0.58
N PHE A 73 -2.54 -4.43 -0.06
CA PHE A 73 -2.27 -3.07 -0.50
C PHE A 73 -0.87 -2.99 -1.08
N TYR A 74 -0.69 -2.07 -2.02
CA TYR A 74 0.63 -1.71 -2.49
C TYR A 74 0.87 -0.22 -2.31
N VAL A 75 2.04 0.12 -1.76
CA VAL A 75 2.48 1.49 -1.56
C VAL A 75 3.77 1.70 -2.34
N TYR A 76 3.73 2.58 -3.32
CA TYR A 76 4.89 2.89 -4.15
C TYR A 76 5.92 3.73 -3.40
N HIS A 77 7.20 3.41 -3.57
CA HIS A 77 8.30 4.28 -3.19
C HIS A 77 8.62 5.24 -4.34
N ARG A 78 8.57 6.53 -4.09
CA ARG A 78 8.73 7.58 -5.10
C ARG A 78 9.85 8.55 -4.71
N TYR A 79 10.66 8.92 -5.69
CA TYR A 79 11.71 9.93 -5.52
C TYR A 79 12.63 9.69 -4.32
N SER A 80 12.88 8.43 -3.97
CA SER A 80 13.74 7.96 -2.87
C SER A 80 13.34 8.42 -1.45
N ILE A 81 12.35 9.27 -1.28
CA ILE A 81 11.96 9.84 0.02
C ILE A 81 10.43 9.87 0.25
N PHE A 82 9.64 9.62 -0.77
CA PHE A 82 8.19 9.67 -0.66
C PHE A 82 7.56 8.30 -0.88
N TYR A 83 6.37 8.16 -0.33
CA TYR A 83 5.49 7.03 -0.55
C TYR A 83 4.18 7.51 -1.15
N GLN A 84 3.67 6.76 -2.10
CA GLN A 84 2.45 7.08 -2.81
C GLN A 84 1.47 5.91 -2.69
N PRO A 85 0.18 6.17 -2.39
CA PRO A 85 -0.86 5.16 -2.48
C PRO A 85 -0.89 4.47 -3.84
N GLY A 86 -0.93 3.16 -3.82
CA GLY A 86 -1.00 2.33 -5.02
C GLY A 86 -2.40 1.73 -5.20
N PHE A 87 -2.46 0.41 -5.21
CA PHE A 87 -3.70 -0.33 -5.42
C PHE A 87 -4.07 -1.16 -4.19
N MET A 88 -5.30 -1.65 -4.19
CA MET A 88 -5.85 -2.56 -3.20
C MET A 88 -6.57 -3.71 -3.91
N VAL A 89 -6.35 -4.91 -3.42
CA VAL A 89 -7.12 -6.09 -3.80
C VAL A 89 -7.60 -6.79 -2.54
N GLY A 90 -8.89 -6.92 -2.39
CA GLY A 90 -9.51 -7.57 -1.23
C GLY A 90 -10.27 -8.83 -1.62
N GLN A 91 -10.21 -9.83 -0.74
CA GLN A 91 -11.01 -11.03 -0.83
C GLN A 91 -11.69 -11.29 0.51
N PRO A 92 -12.99 -11.68 0.51
CA PRO A 92 -13.61 -12.16 1.72
C PRO A 92 -12.91 -13.46 2.16
N LEU A 93 -12.74 -13.62 3.46
CA LEU A 93 -12.43 -14.90 4.07
C LEU A 93 -13.72 -15.73 4.05
N GLU A 94 -14.03 -16.34 2.94
CA GLU A 94 -15.05 -17.40 2.93
C GLU A 94 -14.40 -18.64 3.56
N ILE A 95 -14.64 -18.79 4.83
CA ILE A 95 -14.37 -20.05 5.53
C ILE A 95 -15.58 -20.92 5.19
N ASP A 96 -15.50 -21.69 4.12
CA ASP A 96 -16.34 -22.87 3.99
C ASP A 96 -15.94 -23.83 5.12
N ASP A 97 -16.88 -24.38 5.85
CA ASP A 97 -16.62 -25.23 7.03
C ASP A 97 -15.71 -26.42 6.72
N ASP A 98 -15.51 -26.75 5.45
CA ASP A 98 -14.62 -27.82 4.96
C ASP A 98 -13.24 -27.33 4.49
N ASP A 99 -13.05 -26.03 4.24
CA ASP A 99 -11.78 -25.48 3.73
C ASP A 99 -10.94 -24.85 4.86
N MET A 100 -9.90 -25.58 5.30
CA MET A 100 -8.96 -25.07 6.31
C MET A 100 -8.03 -23.97 5.80
N ILE A 101 -8.02 -23.69 4.49
CA ILE A 101 -7.10 -22.74 3.87
C ILE A 101 -7.82 -21.87 2.86
N THR A 102 -7.76 -20.55 3.05
CA THR A 102 -8.16 -19.56 2.05
C THR A 102 -6.93 -18.90 1.46
N TYR A 103 -6.81 -18.85 0.14
CA TYR A 103 -5.68 -18.23 -0.54
C TYR A 103 -6.13 -17.16 -1.52
N GLY A 104 -5.22 -16.24 -1.82
CA GLY A 104 -5.42 -15.24 -2.84
C GLY A 104 -4.12 -14.91 -3.57
N VAL A 105 -4.26 -14.47 -4.81
CA VAL A 105 -3.15 -14.03 -5.64
C VAL A 105 -3.39 -12.60 -6.09
N SER A 106 -2.43 -11.73 -5.85
CA SER A 106 -2.44 -10.37 -6.35
C SER A 106 -1.28 -10.19 -7.33
N SER A 107 -1.57 -9.62 -8.49
CA SER A 107 -0.56 -9.36 -9.53
C SER A 107 -0.32 -7.87 -9.68
N VAL A 108 0.94 -7.48 -9.77
CA VAL A 108 1.36 -6.11 -10.02
C VAL A 108 2.16 -6.03 -11.30
N TYR A 109 1.81 -5.07 -12.16
CA TYR A 109 2.54 -4.80 -13.40
C TYR A 109 3.49 -3.61 -13.17
N PHE A 110 4.78 -3.91 -12.94
CA PHE A 110 5.87 -2.94 -13.04
C PHE A 110 7.06 -3.67 -13.66
N ASP A 111 7.69 -3.16 -14.68
CA ASP A 111 8.88 -3.69 -15.38
C ASP A 111 9.01 -5.23 -15.48
N GLY A 112 7.96 -5.96 -15.12
CA GLY A 112 7.82 -7.39 -15.01
C GLY A 112 6.48 -7.73 -14.34
N ARG A 113 6.11 -9.00 -14.35
CA ARG A 113 4.95 -9.49 -13.60
C ARG A 113 5.42 -9.96 -12.24
N GLU A 114 5.03 -9.28 -11.19
CA GLU A 114 5.21 -9.74 -9.83
C GLU A 114 3.88 -10.27 -9.31
N HIS A 115 3.92 -11.44 -8.68
CA HIS A 115 2.76 -12.08 -8.07
C HIS A 115 2.96 -12.15 -6.56
N LEU A 116 2.04 -11.55 -5.83
CA LEU A 116 1.90 -11.76 -4.40
C LEU A 116 0.90 -12.88 -4.17
N VAL A 117 1.37 -14.00 -3.65
CA VAL A 117 0.53 -15.10 -3.20
C VAL A 117 0.44 -15.04 -1.69
N TYR A 118 -0.78 -15.13 -1.18
CA TYR A 118 -1.02 -15.17 0.26
C TYR A 118 -2.06 -16.21 0.60
N ALA A 119 -1.91 -16.82 1.77
CA ALA A 119 -2.85 -17.79 2.28
C ALA A 119 -3.18 -17.50 3.74
N HIS A 120 -4.40 -17.76 4.13
CA HIS A 120 -4.84 -17.81 5.52
C HIS A 120 -5.24 -19.23 5.87
N ALA A 121 -4.68 -19.75 6.95
CA ALA A 121 -5.01 -21.07 7.47
C ALA A 121 -5.63 -20.93 8.85
N SER A 122 -6.69 -21.68 9.13
CA SER A 122 -7.31 -21.73 10.45
C SER A 122 -6.43 -22.45 11.48
N ASP A 123 -5.62 -23.41 11.01
CA ASP A 123 -4.64 -24.15 11.81
C ASP A 123 -3.22 -23.89 11.33
N PRO A 124 -2.20 -24.01 12.20
CA PRO A 124 -0.81 -23.83 11.78
C PRO A 124 -0.40 -24.88 10.76
N ILE A 125 0.00 -24.42 9.57
CA ILE A 125 0.55 -25.24 8.49
C ILE A 125 2.06 -25.07 8.42
N THR A 126 2.78 -26.15 8.14
CA THR A 126 4.24 -26.14 8.02
C THR A 126 4.72 -25.87 6.60
N THR A 127 3.90 -26.16 5.59
CA THR A 127 4.27 -25.99 4.18
C THR A 127 3.03 -25.73 3.35
N LEU A 128 3.14 -24.74 2.47
CA LEU A 128 2.16 -24.44 1.41
C LEU A 128 2.89 -24.48 0.08
N GLU A 129 2.51 -25.40 -0.81
CA GLU A 129 2.96 -25.40 -2.21
C GLU A 129 1.92 -24.71 -3.08
N VAL A 130 2.35 -23.72 -3.86
CA VAL A 130 1.51 -22.99 -4.81
C VAL A 130 2.07 -23.23 -6.20
N ASP A 131 1.27 -23.86 -7.07
CA ASP A 131 1.61 -24.02 -8.48
C ASP A 131 1.08 -22.79 -9.25
N LEU A 132 2.02 -22.03 -9.80
CA LEU A 132 1.76 -20.86 -10.64
C LEU A 132 1.95 -21.17 -12.12
N SER A 133 1.71 -22.40 -12.54
CA SER A 133 1.77 -22.77 -13.96
C SER A 133 0.76 -21.95 -14.75
N ASP A 134 1.26 -21.28 -15.80
CA ASP A 134 0.50 -20.48 -16.77
C ASP A 134 -0.49 -21.35 -17.60
#